data_37d0a3afba1250153329e93a3761f956
#
_entry.id   37d0a3afba1250153329e93a3761f956
#
_cell.length_a   1.000
_cell.length_b   1.000
_cell.length_c   1.000
_cell.angle_alpha   90.00
_cell.angle_beta   90.00
_cell.angle_gamma   90.00
#
_symmetry.space_group_name_H-M   'P 1'
#
loop_
_entity.id
_entity.type
_entity.pdbx_description
1 polymer ?
#
loop_
_entity_poly.entity_id
_entity_poly.type
_entity_poly.pdbx_seq_one_letter_code
_entity_poly.pdbx_strand_id
1 'polypeptide(L)'
;GVIPPGQYGAGEVIVWDCGVYSPDEGGQTWFHDRTQAERQVRAGMERGKLSIELRGEKLKGSFALVRTKDQKSWLLIKHKDRFTSQDDVTHKNRSVLSGVAVEDHKVVPAHRIPAGAPRPGRRGRGDAGKARADARGSRRPTVFRRH
;
A
#
# COMPACT_ATOMS: atom_id res chain seq x y z
N GLY A 1 11.34 -4.54 6.69
CA GLY A 1 11.00 -5.97 6.69
C GLY A 1 11.95 -6.76 5.79
N VAL A 2 11.85 -8.09 5.85
CA VAL A 2 12.66 -9.01 5.03
C VAL A 2 11.73 -10.04 4.39
N ILE A 3 11.88 -10.25 3.07
CA ILE A 3 11.26 -11.35 2.35
C ILE A 3 12.24 -12.53 2.38
N PRO A 4 11.83 -13.73 2.85
CA PRO A 4 12.74 -14.88 2.97
C PRO A 4 13.36 -15.31 1.64
N PRO A 5 14.58 -15.90 1.67
CA PRO A 5 15.17 -16.51 0.49
C PRO A 5 14.26 -17.56 -0.14
N GLY A 6 14.26 -17.64 -1.48
CA GLY A 6 13.43 -18.57 -2.24
C GLY A 6 12.03 -18.06 -2.58
N GLN A 7 11.61 -16.91 -2.06
CA GLN A 7 10.40 -16.23 -2.49
C GLN A 7 10.70 -15.15 -3.53
N TYR A 8 9.68 -14.83 -4.37
CA TYR A 8 9.82 -13.74 -5.34
C TYR A 8 10.08 -12.41 -4.61
N GLY A 9 11.09 -11.67 -5.05
CA GLY A 9 11.50 -10.43 -4.42
C GLY A 9 12.21 -10.61 -3.08
N ALA A 10 12.87 -11.77 -2.85
CA ALA A 10 13.62 -12.03 -1.63
C ALA A 10 14.63 -10.92 -1.33
N GLY A 11 14.70 -10.49 -0.07
CA GLY A 11 15.59 -9.43 0.38
C GLY A 11 14.93 -8.45 1.34
N GLU A 12 15.57 -7.32 1.56
CA GLU A 12 15.08 -6.27 2.43
C GLU A 12 14.00 -5.43 1.75
N VAL A 13 12.97 -5.08 2.51
CA VAL A 13 11.80 -4.33 2.04
C VAL A 13 11.51 -3.17 2.99
N ILE A 14 11.31 -1.99 2.43
CA ILE A 14 10.82 -0.81 3.14
C ILE A 14 9.42 -0.43 2.69
N VAL A 15 8.69 0.30 3.52
CA VAL A 15 7.48 1.02 3.09
C VAL A 15 7.95 2.31 2.42
N TRP A 16 8.05 2.27 1.08
CA TRP A 16 8.58 3.38 0.30
C TRP A 16 7.63 4.55 0.23
N ASP A 17 6.33 4.29 0.05
CA ASP A 17 5.28 5.29 0.06
C ASP A 17 4.02 4.74 0.71
N CYS A 18 3.15 5.61 1.22
CA CYS A 18 1.83 5.26 1.71
C CYS A 18 0.84 6.39 1.46
N GLY A 19 -0.45 6.03 1.38
CA GLY A 19 -1.51 6.99 1.12
C GLY A 19 -2.84 6.32 0.82
N VAL A 20 -3.72 7.10 0.21
CA VAL A 20 -5.02 6.64 -0.27
C VAL A 20 -5.08 6.74 -1.78
N TYR A 21 -5.92 5.92 -2.40
CA TYR A 21 -6.18 5.98 -3.84
C TYR A 21 -7.67 5.86 -4.13
N SER A 22 -8.04 6.33 -5.30
CA SER A 22 -9.35 6.14 -5.88
C SER A 22 -9.20 5.78 -7.35
N PRO A 23 -10.08 4.96 -7.93
CA PRO A 23 -10.20 4.93 -9.39
C PRO A 23 -10.51 6.34 -9.88
N ASP A 24 -10.05 6.65 -11.09
CA ASP A 24 -10.20 7.93 -11.76
C ASP A 24 -10.74 7.67 -13.17
N GLU A 25 -12.04 7.92 -13.36
CA GLU A 25 -12.70 7.78 -14.65
C GLU A 25 -13.02 9.18 -15.18
N GLY A 26 -12.17 9.68 -16.09
CA GLY A 26 -12.37 11.00 -16.72
C GLY A 26 -12.34 12.18 -15.75
N GLY A 27 -11.58 12.08 -14.66
CA GLY A 27 -11.50 13.08 -13.61
C GLY A 27 -12.51 12.88 -12.47
N GLN A 28 -13.41 11.91 -12.57
CA GLN A 28 -14.29 11.53 -11.47
C GLN A 28 -13.60 10.53 -10.55
N THR A 29 -13.60 10.84 -9.24
CA THR A 29 -13.01 10.01 -8.19
C THR A 29 -14.03 9.61 -7.13
N TRP A 30 -13.78 8.49 -6.43
CA TRP A 30 -14.69 7.91 -5.42
C TRP A 30 -14.03 7.80 -4.04
N PHE A 31 -13.27 8.79 -3.61
CA PHE A 31 -12.62 8.78 -2.29
C PHE A 31 -13.62 8.67 -1.13
N HIS A 32 -14.88 9.06 -1.34
CA HIS A 32 -15.94 9.05 -0.33
C HIS A 32 -16.92 7.88 -0.46
N ASP A 33 -16.85 7.12 -1.57
CA ASP A 33 -17.70 5.96 -1.83
C ASP A 33 -16.84 4.73 -2.12
N ARG A 34 -16.51 4.01 -1.05
CA ARG A 34 -15.68 2.81 -1.13
C ARG A 34 -16.31 1.71 -1.99
N THR A 35 -17.64 1.54 -1.90
CA THR A 35 -18.34 0.49 -2.65
C THR A 35 -18.23 0.70 -4.15
N GLN A 36 -18.45 1.93 -4.60
CA GLN A 36 -18.27 2.28 -6.01
C GLN A 36 -16.79 2.20 -6.42
N ALA A 37 -15.88 2.70 -5.59
CA ALA A 37 -14.45 2.62 -5.86
C ALA A 37 -14.00 1.17 -6.07
N GLU A 38 -14.36 0.25 -5.18
CA GLU A 38 -14.02 -1.17 -5.29
C GLU A 38 -14.60 -1.82 -6.56
N ARG A 39 -15.83 -1.46 -6.93
CA ARG A 39 -16.47 -1.94 -8.17
C ARG A 39 -15.71 -1.48 -9.41
N GLN A 40 -15.33 -0.21 -9.48
CA GLN A 40 -14.56 0.36 -10.59
C GLN A 40 -13.16 -0.26 -10.68
N VAL A 41 -12.49 -0.45 -9.55
CA VAL A 41 -11.18 -1.10 -9.50
C VAL A 41 -11.27 -2.53 -10.06
N ARG A 42 -12.24 -3.33 -9.61
CA ARG A 42 -12.42 -4.71 -10.09
C ARG A 42 -12.65 -4.75 -11.60
N ALA A 43 -13.58 -3.93 -12.10
CA ALA A 43 -13.86 -3.82 -13.53
C ALA A 43 -12.62 -3.39 -14.34
N GLY A 44 -11.83 -2.44 -13.82
CA GLY A 44 -10.58 -2.01 -14.45
C GLY A 44 -9.51 -3.10 -14.48
N MET A 45 -9.37 -3.86 -13.39
CA MET A 45 -8.45 -4.99 -13.32
C MET A 45 -8.83 -6.10 -14.30
N GLU A 46 -10.11 -6.42 -14.44
CA GLU A 46 -10.61 -7.38 -15.43
C GLU A 46 -10.32 -6.94 -16.85
N ARG A 47 -10.58 -5.67 -17.19
CA ARG A 47 -10.27 -5.09 -18.50
C ARG A 47 -8.76 -5.00 -18.77
N GLY A 48 -7.92 -5.11 -17.76
CA GLY A 48 -6.46 -4.93 -17.89
C GLY A 48 -6.02 -3.49 -18.04
N LYS A 49 -6.90 -2.53 -17.75
CA LYS A 49 -6.59 -1.09 -17.73
C LYS A 49 -7.41 -0.40 -16.64
N LEU A 50 -6.72 0.36 -15.80
CA LEU A 50 -7.30 1.09 -14.69
C LEU A 50 -6.63 2.44 -14.53
N SER A 51 -7.41 3.51 -14.50
CA SER A 51 -6.94 4.84 -14.10
C SER A 51 -7.15 5.02 -12.60
N ILE A 52 -6.16 5.59 -11.90
CA ILE A 52 -6.23 5.83 -10.45
C ILE A 52 -5.66 7.20 -10.10
N GLU A 53 -6.26 7.86 -9.13
CA GLU A 53 -5.66 9.02 -8.45
C GLU A 53 -5.00 8.54 -7.16
N LEU A 54 -3.70 8.81 -7.02
CA LEU A 54 -2.91 8.54 -5.84
C LEU A 54 -2.77 9.81 -4.98
N ARG A 55 -2.92 9.66 -3.68
CA ARG A 55 -2.65 10.68 -2.65
C ARG A 55 -1.70 10.10 -1.63
N GLY A 56 -0.49 9.77 -2.10
CA GLY A 56 0.62 9.31 -1.29
C GLY A 56 1.48 10.47 -0.80
N GLU A 57 2.50 10.16 -0.05
CA GLU A 57 3.50 11.16 0.35
C GLU A 57 4.42 11.51 -0.82
N LYS A 58 4.85 10.50 -1.59
CA LYS A 58 5.75 10.65 -2.75
C LYS A 58 5.01 10.66 -4.08
N LEU A 59 4.07 9.73 -4.26
CA LEU A 59 3.28 9.61 -5.48
C LEU A 59 1.95 10.36 -5.34
N LYS A 60 1.73 11.33 -6.22
CA LYS A 60 0.52 12.16 -6.21
C LYS A 60 -0.05 12.31 -7.62
N GLY A 61 -1.38 12.41 -7.68
CA GLY A 61 -2.12 12.66 -8.90
C GLY A 61 -2.51 11.40 -9.67
N SER A 62 -2.80 11.56 -10.96
CA SER A 62 -3.39 10.52 -11.79
C SER A 62 -2.34 9.62 -12.45
N PHE A 63 -2.62 8.33 -12.45
CA PHE A 63 -1.80 7.28 -13.06
C PHE A 63 -2.68 6.28 -13.80
N ALA A 64 -2.15 5.66 -14.85
CA ALA A 64 -2.73 4.48 -15.47
C ALA A 64 -1.98 3.22 -15.06
N LEU A 65 -2.71 2.18 -14.69
CA LEU A 65 -2.24 0.80 -14.60
C LEU A 65 -2.67 0.08 -15.87
N VAL A 66 -1.73 -0.47 -16.60
CA VAL A 66 -1.98 -1.18 -17.86
C VAL A 66 -1.33 -2.55 -17.80
N ARG A 67 -2.13 -3.60 -18.02
CA ARG A 67 -1.64 -4.98 -18.10
C ARG A 67 -0.85 -5.16 -19.39
N THR A 68 0.30 -5.77 -19.29
CA THR A 68 1.15 -6.07 -20.44
C THR A 68 0.64 -7.31 -21.21
N LYS A 69 1.18 -7.54 -22.39
CA LYS A 69 0.77 -8.67 -23.26
C LYS A 69 1.03 -10.05 -22.63
N ASP A 70 2.00 -10.16 -21.71
CA ASP A 70 2.32 -11.37 -20.97
C ASP A 70 1.26 -11.76 -19.91
N GLN A 71 0.25 -10.88 -19.69
CA GLN A 71 -0.84 -11.03 -18.73
C GLN A 71 -0.39 -11.11 -17.26
N LYS A 72 0.90 -11.03 -16.98
CA LYS A 72 1.48 -11.16 -15.62
C LYS A 72 1.98 -9.83 -15.07
N SER A 73 2.46 -8.97 -15.93
CA SER A 73 3.07 -7.69 -15.55
C SER A 73 2.10 -6.53 -15.77
N TRP A 74 2.28 -5.47 -14.99
CA TRP A 74 1.52 -4.23 -15.13
C TRP A 74 2.48 -3.06 -15.21
N LEU A 75 2.15 -2.10 -16.06
CA LEU A 75 2.85 -0.81 -16.16
C LEU A 75 2.08 0.23 -15.36
N LEU A 76 2.78 1.00 -14.54
CA LEU A 76 2.27 2.19 -13.89
C LEU A 76 2.78 3.42 -14.65
N ILE A 77 1.88 4.14 -15.29
CA ILE A 77 2.19 5.27 -16.17
C ILE A 77 1.63 6.54 -15.56
N LYS A 78 2.46 7.57 -15.37
CA LYS A 78 2.01 8.87 -14.89
C LYS A 78 1.24 9.61 -15.98
N HIS A 79 0.02 10.05 -15.67
CA HIS A 79 -0.69 11.00 -16.51
C HIS A 79 -0.13 12.41 -16.32
N LYS A 80 -0.19 13.22 -17.39
CA LYS A 80 0.21 14.63 -17.32
C LYS A 80 -0.83 15.42 -16.52
N ASP A 81 -0.46 15.86 -15.34
CA ASP A 81 -1.27 16.68 -14.44
C ASP A 81 -0.38 17.70 -13.68
N ARG A 82 -0.97 18.45 -12.74
CA ARG A 82 -0.25 19.44 -11.92
C ARG A 82 0.87 18.84 -11.05
N PHE A 83 0.88 17.53 -10.85
CA PHE A 83 1.91 16.80 -10.08
C PHE A 83 2.97 16.17 -10.97
N THR A 84 2.90 16.40 -12.29
CA THR A 84 3.89 15.89 -13.22
C THR A 84 5.20 16.63 -13.00
N SER A 85 6.28 15.89 -12.72
CA SER A 85 7.65 16.38 -12.61
C SER A 85 8.55 15.56 -13.52
N GLN A 86 9.65 16.16 -13.97
CA GLN A 86 10.73 15.45 -14.65
C GLN A 86 11.74 14.84 -13.66
N ASP A 87 11.58 15.15 -12.37
CA ASP A 87 12.42 14.56 -11.33
C ASP A 87 12.16 13.06 -11.21
N ASP A 88 13.22 12.30 -11.15
CA ASP A 88 13.14 10.87 -10.90
C ASP A 88 12.77 10.62 -9.43
N VAL A 89 11.49 10.30 -9.21
CA VAL A 89 10.96 10.02 -7.88
C VAL A 89 11.65 8.83 -7.21
N THR A 90 12.31 7.97 -7.97
CA THR A 90 13.03 6.80 -7.44
C THR A 90 14.26 7.20 -6.61
N HIS A 91 14.79 8.41 -6.80
CA HIS A 91 15.85 8.96 -5.95
C HIS A 91 15.38 9.20 -4.51
N LYS A 92 14.08 9.29 -4.26
CA LYS A 92 13.52 9.35 -2.90
C LYS A 92 13.51 7.96 -2.25
N ASN A 93 14.70 7.42 -1.99
CA ASN A 93 14.92 6.01 -1.59
C ASN A 93 14.61 5.68 -0.12
N ARG A 94 14.17 6.66 0.68
CA ARG A 94 13.88 6.45 2.11
C ARG A 94 12.45 6.01 2.36
N SER A 95 12.26 5.18 3.38
CA SER A 95 10.94 4.80 3.87
C SER A 95 10.18 6.00 4.43
N VAL A 96 8.89 6.12 4.08
CA VAL A 96 8.00 7.16 4.66
C VAL A 96 7.63 6.87 6.11
N LEU A 97 7.83 5.66 6.61
CA LEU A 97 7.55 5.28 8.00
C LEU A 97 8.77 5.39 8.90
N SER A 98 9.93 4.91 8.44
CA SER A 98 11.14 4.85 9.27
C SER A 98 12.19 5.89 8.89
N GLY A 99 12.07 6.55 7.73
CA GLY A 99 13.08 7.47 7.21
C GLY A 99 14.39 6.80 6.75
N VAL A 100 14.46 5.46 6.83
CA VAL A 100 15.67 4.68 6.53
C VAL A 100 15.63 4.24 5.07
N ALA A 101 16.76 4.28 4.37
CA ALA A 101 16.90 3.73 3.02
C ALA A 101 17.07 2.20 3.08
N VAL A 102 16.78 1.51 1.96
CA VAL A 102 16.94 0.04 1.89
C VAL A 102 18.38 -0.35 2.18
N GLU A 103 19.33 0.40 1.63
CA GLU A 103 20.77 0.15 1.76
C GLU A 103 21.27 0.31 3.21
N ASP A 104 20.58 1.16 4.00
CA ASP A 104 20.91 1.44 5.40
C ASP A 104 20.15 0.52 6.38
N HIS A 105 19.27 -0.34 5.84
CA HIS A 105 18.47 -1.26 6.65
C HIS A 105 19.33 -2.45 7.08
N LYS A 106 20.14 -2.24 8.12
CA LYS A 106 20.88 -3.35 8.73
C LYS A 106 19.86 -4.30 9.35
N VAL A 107 19.79 -5.53 8.84
CA VAL A 107 19.12 -6.63 9.54
C VAL A 107 19.80 -6.77 10.88
N VAL A 108 19.19 -6.24 11.93
CA VAL A 108 19.52 -6.70 13.28
C VAL A 108 19.10 -8.18 13.28
N PRO A 109 20.04 -9.15 13.34
CA PRO A 109 19.66 -10.55 13.43
C PRO A 109 18.71 -10.64 14.60
N ALA A 110 17.57 -11.29 14.41
CA ALA A 110 16.52 -11.42 15.41
C ALA A 110 17.20 -11.83 16.73
N HIS A 111 17.34 -10.86 17.62
CA HIS A 111 17.95 -11.08 18.92
C HIS A 111 17.10 -12.16 19.55
N ARG A 112 17.70 -13.32 19.81
CA ARG A 112 17.13 -14.45 20.52
C ARG A 112 16.24 -13.88 21.62
N ILE A 113 14.93 -13.97 21.46
CA ILE A 113 14.00 -13.69 22.56
C ILE A 113 14.43 -14.62 23.68
N PRO A 114 14.88 -14.13 24.84
CA PRO A 114 15.24 -15.01 25.92
C PRO A 114 14.02 -15.87 26.26
N ALA A 115 14.21 -17.18 26.29
CA ALA A 115 13.18 -18.11 26.68
C ALA A 115 12.78 -17.76 28.12
N GLY A 116 11.63 -17.08 28.29
CA GLY A 116 11.19 -16.63 29.62
C GLY A 116 10.27 -15.41 29.63
N ALA A 117 10.00 -14.75 28.50
CA ALA A 117 9.03 -13.66 28.50
C ALA A 117 7.61 -14.22 28.73
N PRO A 118 6.85 -13.74 29.76
CA PRO A 118 5.50 -14.23 30.03
C PRO A 118 4.59 -13.92 28.83
N ARG A 119 3.93 -14.93 28.31
CA ARG A 119 2.89 -14.77 27.28
C ARG A 119 1.77 -13.89 27.86
N PRO A 120 1.33 -12.81 27.17
CA PRO A 120 0.18 -12.06 27.62
C PRO A 120 -1.02 -13.02 27.69
N GLY A 121 -1.61 -13.10 28.87
CA GLY A 121 -2.67 -14.05 29.21
C GLY A 121 -3.87 -13.92 28.28
N ARG A 122 -4.36 -15.05 27.83
CA ARG A 122 -5.69 -15.24 27.26
C ARG A 122 -6.72 -14.77 28.29
N ARG A 123 -7.25 -13.56 28.12
CA ARG A 123 -8.42 -13.14 28.89
C ARG A 123 -9.63 -13.93 28.42
N GLY A 124 -10.29 -14.55 29.41
CA GLY A 124 -11.42 -15.41 29.27
C GLY A 124 -12.63 -14.74 28.62
N ARG A 125 -13.49 -15.58 28.07
CA ARG A 125 -14.86 -15.28 27.69
C ARG A 125 -15.62 -14.75 28.91
N GLY A 126 -16.24 -13.59 28.75
CA GLY A 126 -17.23 -13.01 29.65
C GLY A 126 -18.19 -12.17 28.83
N ASP A 127 -19.30 -12.77 28.61
CA ASP A 127 -20.71 -12.33 28.57
C ASP A 127 -21.15 -10.95 27.99
N ALA A 128 -22.27 -11.07 27.34
CA ALA A 128 -23.13 -10.17 26.60
C ALA A 128 -23.33 -8.75 27.19
N GLY A 129 -23.25 -7.77 26.28
CA GLY A 129 -23.75 -6.42 26.52
C GLY A 129 -24.01 -5.70 25.21
N LYS A 130 -25.27 -5.59 24.82
CA LYS A 130 -25.76 -4.77 23.71
C LYS A 130 -25.30 -3.31 23.86
N ALA A 131 -24.63 -2.75 22.88
CA ALA A 131 -24.61 -1.31 22.65
C ALA A 131 -24.36 -0.99 21.16
N ARG A 132 -25.17 -0.12 20.70
CA ARG A 132 -25.45 0.52 19.42
C ARG A 132 -24.23 0.81 18.53
N ALA A 133 -24.50 0.67 17.22
CA ALA A 133 -23.72 1.11 16.10
C ALA A 133 -23.32 2.59 16.19
N ASP A 134 -22.01 2.84 16.01
CA ASP A 134 -21.52 4.12 15.53
C ASP A 134 -20.49 3.83 14.43
N ALA A 135 -20.90 4.12 13.20
CA ALA A 135 -20.11 3.90 12.01
C ALA A 135 -19.05 4.99 11.87
N ARG A 136 -17.89 4.79 12.47
CA ARG A 136 -16.69 5.57 12.12
C ARG A 136 -15.79 4.72 11.24
N GLY A 137 -15.82 5.04 9.93
CA GLY A 137 -15.02 4.39 8.92
C GLY A 137 -13.52 4.48 9.23
N SER A 138 -12.95 3.38 9.66
CA SER A 138 -11.52 3.22 9.80
C SER A 138 -10.87 3.25 8.42
N ARG A 139 -10.26 4.37 8.07
CA ARG A 139 -9.42 4.52 6.88
C ARG A 139 -8.15 3.71 7.09
N ARG A 140 -8.05 2.55 6.48
CA ARG A 140 -6.77 1.83 6.41
C ARG A 140 -5.90 2.46 5.33
N PRO A 141 -4.67 2.89 5.62
CA PRO A 141 -3.75 3.40 4.62
C PRO A 141 -3.38 2.29 3.62
N THR A 142 -3.36 2.64 2.35
CA THR A 142 -2.87 1.76 1.29
C THR A 142 -1.35 1.88 1.23
N VAL A 143 -0.67 0.76 1.32
CA VAL A 143 0.79 0.69 1.35
C VAL A 143 1.32 0.32 -0.02
N PHE A 144 2.14 1.18 -0.62
CA PHE A 144 2.89 0.90 -1.83
C PHE A 144 4.25 0.31 -1.45
N ARG A 145 4.56 -0.89 -1.93
CA ARG A 145 5.84 -1.56 -1.69
C ARG A 145 6.71 -1.48 -2.93
N ARG A 146 7.97 -1.16 -2.74
CA ARG A 146 9.01 -1.29 -3.75
C ARG A 146 9.78 -2.60 -3.52
N HIS A 147 9.99 -3.32 -4.59
CA HIS A 147 10.87 -4.49 -4.65
C HIS A 147 12.24 -4.10 -5.18
#